data_a5c68363b475406d4d8e02a4a2bd47c7
#
_entry.id   a5c68363b475406d4d8e02a4a2bd47c7
#
_cell.length_a   1.000
_cell.length_b   1.000
_cell.length_c   1.000
_cell.angle_alpha   90.00
_cell.angle_beta   90.00
_cell.angle_gamma   90.00
#
_symmetry.space_group_name_H-M   'P 1'
#
loop_
_entity.id
_entity.type
_entity.pdbx_description
1 polymer ?
#
loop_
_entity_poly.entity_id
_entity_poly.type
_entity_poly.pdbx_seq_one_letter_code
_entity_poly.pdbx_strand_id
1 'polypeptide(L)'
;QQVPTLARRMLKKFRGIYAASELDHARLLELGCPAERIHSTGSIKFDVAIGERCTEEARTTLREDLGFSAGDKKVFILLGSSTWAGEEIALLEAQRTVITAGIDCRLLLVPRHAERAPELLQLLKAQDLPWYQRSTGGVVPENLGIHLADTTGELAYLSQTADLAFIGKSLAPNDGGQT
;
A
#
# COMPACT_ATOMS: atom_id res chain seq x y z
N GLN A 1 32.02 11.16 5.20
CA GLN A 1 32.42 12.58 5.02
C GLN A 1 32.75 12.99 3.57
N GLN A 2 32.88 12.04 2.62
CA GLN A 2 33.15 12.34 1.20
C GLN A 2 31.91 12.56 0.33
N VAL A 3 30.74 12.11 0.77
CA VAL A 3 29.47 12.17 0.03
C VAL A 3 29.01 13.61 -0.28
N PRO A 4 29.13 14.60 0.64
CA PRO A 4 28.68 15.97 0.35
C PRO A 4 29.43 16.63 -0.80
N THR A 5 30.73 16.36 -0.95
CA THR A 5 31.55 16.95 -2.02
C THR A 5 31.18 16.41 -3.40
N LEU A 6 30.92 15.09 -3.50
CA LEU A 6 30.48 14.46 -4.75
C LEU A 6 29.07 14.93 -5.13
N ALA A 7 28.14 14.91 -4.16
CA ALA A 7 26.77 15.38 -4.36
C ALA A 7 26.76 16.83 -4.86
N ARG A 8 27.53 17.74 -4.24
CA ARG A 8 27.64 19.14 -4.66
C ARG A 8 28.17 19.29 -6.09
N ARG A 9 29.16 18.47 -6.49
CA ARG A 9 29.67 18.46 -7.86
C ARG A 9 28.64 17.98 -8.87
N MET A 10 27.84 17.01 -8.52
CA MET A 10 26.76 16.49 -9.36
C MET A 10 25.63 17.52 -9.49
N LEU A 11 25.16 18.08 -8.37
CA LEU A 11 24.06 19.05 -8.35
C LEU A 11 24.35 20.29 -9.21
N LYS A 12 25.59 20.75 -9.22
CA LYS A 12 26.03 21.88 -10.10
C LYS A 12 25.91 21.59 -11.59
N LYS A 13 25.78 20.34 -12.02
CA LYS A 13 25.67 19.99 -13.45
C LYS A 13 24.20 20.04 -13.95
N PHE A 14 23.22 20.04 -13.06
CA PHE A 14 21.82 20.15 -13.45
C PHE A 14 21.46 21.58 -13.85
N ARG A 15 20.68 21.75 -14.90
CA ARG A 15 20.15 23.05 -15.31
C ARG A 15 19.04 23.55 -14.42
N GLY A 16 18.23 22.62 -13.89
CA GLY A 16 17.16 22.86 -12.92
C GLY A 16 16.93 21.62 -12.08
N ILE A 17 16.49 21.81 -10.84
CA ILE A 17 16.13 20.75 -9.90
C ILE A 17 14.75 21.10 -9.36
N TYR A 18 13.83 20.15 -9.46
CA TYR A 18 12.44 20.31 -9.06
C TYR A 18 12.23 19.56 -7.75
N ALA A 19 12.11 20.31 -6.65
CA ALA A 19 11.93 19.78 -5.31
C ALA A 19 10.48 19.40 -5.06
N ALA A 20 10.27 18.22 -4.48
CA ALA A 20 8.93 17.72 -4.17
C ALA A 20 8.30 18.39 -2.93
N SER A 21 9.12 19.05 -2.08
CA SER A 21 8.68 19.74 -0.88
C SER A 21 9.62 20.90 -0.54
N GLU A 22 9.14 21.81 0.30
CA GLU A 22 9.98 22.89 0.85
C GLU A 22 11.15 22.34 1.70
N LEU A 23 10.94 21.20 2.36
CA LEU A 23 12.00 20.52 3.11
C LEU A 23 13.10 20.00 2.18
N ASP A 24 12.74 19.43 1.02
CA ASP A 24 13.71 18.99 0.02
C ASP A 24 14.41 20.17 -0.63
N HIS A 25 13.70 21.28 -0.87
CA HIS A 25 14.30 22.52 -1.32
C HIS A 25 15.39 22.99 -0.34
N ALA A 26 15.09 23.08 0.96
CA ALA A 26 16.06 23.46 1.99
C ALA A 26 17.27 22.52 2.01
N ARG A 27 17.05 21.21 1.96
CA ARG A 27 18.14 20.21 1.91
C ARG A 27 19.04 20.37 0.68
N LEU A 28 18.47 20.69 -0.48
CA LEU A 28 19.23 20.95 -1.70
C LEU A 28 20.10 22.20 -1.58
N LEU A 29 19.61 23.26 -0.92
CA LEU A 29 20.41 24.45 -0.59
C LEU A 29 21.58 24.10 0.34
N GLU A 30 21.34 23.34 1.40
CA GLU A 30 22.39 22.87 2.33
C GLU A 30 23.47 22.03 1.61
N LEU A 31 23.05 21.22 0.64
CA LEU A 31 23.97 20.46 -0.22
C LEU A 31 24.74 21.34 -1.21
N GLY A 32 24.45 22.64 -1.27
CA GLY A 32 25.15 23.64 -2.07
C GLY A 32 24.68 23.68 -3.54
N CYS A 33 23.43 23.33 -3.80
CA CYS A 33 22.79 23.62 -5.06
C CYS A 33 22.53 25.13 -5.16
N PRO A 34 22.79 25.76 -6.34
CA PRO A 34 22.45 27.18 -6.55
C PRO A 34 20.93 27.40 -6.42
N ALA A 35 20.54 28.40 -5.61
CA ALA A 35 19.13 28.67 -5.32
C ALA A 35 18.30 28.94 -6.58
N GLU A 36 18.88 29.63 -7.56
CA GLU A 36 18.23 29.96 -8.84
C GLU A 36 17.92 28.74 -9.72
N ARG A 37 18.42 27.56 -9.34
CA ARG A 37 18.17 26.30 -10.04
C ARG A 37 17.20 25.37 -9.33
N ILE A 38 16.76 25.73 -8.13
CA ILE A 38 15.82 24.91 -7.36
C ILE A 38 14.43 25.49 -7.50
N HIS A 39 13.48 24.66 -7.88
CA HIS A 39 12.08 25.02 -8.04
C HIS A 39 11.23 24.09 -7.19
N SER A 40 10.43 24.61 -6.25
CA SER A 40 9.46 23.81 -5.49
C SER A 40 8.22 23.60 -6.35
N THR A 41 7.97 22.37 -6.77
CA THR A 41 6.88 22.03 -7.70
C THR A 41 5.86 21.06 -7.11
N GLY A 42 6.11 20.53 -5.93
CA GLY A 42 5.35 19.40 -5.42
C GLY A 42 5.80 18.07 -6.03
N SER A 43 5.21 16.98 -5.57
CA SER A 43 5.52 15.63 -6.08
C SER A 43 4.57 15.25 -7.20
N ILE A 44 5.11 14.88 -8.36
CA ILE A 44 4.34 14.35 -9.50
C ILE A 44 3.56 13.07 -9.13
N LYS A 45 3.95 12.38 -8.06
CA LYS A 45 3.20 11.22 -7.56
C LYS A 45 1.78 11.57 -7.14
N PHE A 46 1.55 12.79 -6.63
CA PHE A 46 0.22 13.25 -6.26
C PHE A 46 -0.65 13.52 -7.49
N ASP A 47 -0.09 14.02 -8.57
CA ASP A 47 -0.84 14.27 -9.80
C ASP A 47 -1.32 12.97 -10.45
N VAL A 48 -0.50 11.91 -10.36
CA VAL A 48 -0.86 10.57 -10.84
C VAL A 48 -1.87 9.88 -9.92
N ALA A 49 -1.80 10.17 -8.61
CA ALA A 49 -2.70 9.57 -7.61
C ALA A 49 -4.11 10.18 -7.60
N ILE A 50 -4.31 11.35 -8.22
CA ILE A 50 -5.64 11.97 -8.41
C ILE A 50 -6.33 11.29 -9.59
N GLY A 51 -6.55 9.97 -9.49
CA GLY A 51 -7.46 9.25 -10.36
C GLY A 51 -8.91 9.57 -10.00
N GLU A 52 -9.84 9.32 -10.92
CA GLU A 52 -11.27 9.41 -10.62
C GLU A 52 -11.61 8.52 -9.43
N ARG A 53 -12.31 9.09 -8.45
CA ARG A 53 -12.84 8.30 -7.34
C ARG A 53 -13.81 7.27 -7.88
N CYS A 54 -13.65 6.04 -7.46
CA CYS A 54 -14.58 4.97 -7.74
C CYS A 54 -15.99 5.37 -7.26
N THR A 55 -17.02 5.15 -8.09
CA THR A 55 -18.40 5.29 -7.63
C THR A 55 -18.75 4.19 -6.64
N GLU A 56 -19.78 4.36 -5.83
CA GLU A 56 -20.20 3.31 -4.87
C GLU A 56 -20.61 2.01 -5.60
N GLU A 57 -21.22 2.11 -6.78
CA GLU A 57 -21.56 0.94 -7.59
C GLU A 57 -20.30 0.20 -8.06
N ALA A 58 -19.31 0.93 -8.59
CA ALA A 58 -18.05 0.34 -9.04
C ALA A 58 -17.26 -0.25 -7.85
N ARG A 59 -17.31 0.39 -6.68
CA ARG A 59 -16.71 -0.12 -5.45
C ARG A 59 -17.37 -1.41 -4.98
N THR A 60 -18.70 -1.49 -5.07
CA THR A 60 -19.46 -2.69 -4.73
C THR A 60 -19.08 -3.84 -5.66
N THR A 61 -19.10 -3.62 -6.97
CA THR A 61 -18.69 -4.62 -7.98
C THR A 61 -17.27 -5.10 -7.71
N LEU A 62 -16.34 -4.19 -7.42
CA LEU A 62 -14.96 -4.55 -7.12
C LEU A 62 -14.84 -5.40 -5.85
N ARG A 63 -15.64 -5.14 -4.81
CA ARG A 63 -15.69 -5.96 -3.60
C ARG A 63 -16.22 -7.36 -3.88
N GLU A 64 -17.22 -7.49 -4.74
CA GLU A 64 -17.76 -8.76 -5.21
C GLU A 64 -16.71 -9.55 -6.01
N ASP A 65 -16.01 -8.90 -6.93
CA ASP A 65 -14.91 -9.49 -7.71
C ASP A 65 -13.75 -10.00 -6.83
N LEU A 66 -13.57 -9.40 -5.66
CA LEU A 66 -12.59 -9.84 -4.66
C LEU A 66 -13.13 -10.94 -3.73
N GLY A 67 -14.36 -11.38 -3.90
CA GLY A 67 -15.00 -12.40 -3.07
C GLY A 67 -15.46 -11.88 -1.71
N PHE A 68 -15.57 -10.56 -1.53
CA PHE A 68 -15.99 -9.92 -0.28
C PHE A 68 -17.49 -9.62 -0.22
N SER A 69 -18.27 -10.27 -1.09
CA SER A 69 -19.72 -10.19 -1.02
C SER A 69 -20.24 -10.90 0.24
N ALA A 70 -21.19 -10.30 0.92
CA ALA A 70 -21.92 -10.88 2.05
C ALA A 70 -23.44 -10.66 1.92
N GLY A 71 -23.95 -10.52 0.68
CA GLY A 71 -25.33 -10.14 0.41
C GLY A 71 -25.63 -8.75 0.96
N ASP A 72 -26.74 -8.59 1.68
CA ASP A 72 -27.17 -7.30 2.25
C ASP A 72 -26.37 -6.86 3.50
N LYS A 73 -25.41 -7.65 3.97
CA LYS A 73 -24.63 -7.32 5.17
C LYS A 73 -23.51 -6.36 4.84
N LYS A 74 -23.33 -5.36 5.71
CA LYS A 74 -22.22 -4.44 5.62
C LYS A 74 -20.91 -5.15 6.00
N VAL A 75 -19.99 -5.22 5.06
CA VAL A 75 -18.64 -5.76 5.23
C VAL A 75 -17.65 -4.63 5.44
N PHE A 76 -16.75 -4.79 6.41
CA PHE A 76 -15.63 -3.87 6.64
C PHE A 76 -14.35 -4.43 6.02
N ILE A 77 -13.72 -3.71 5.11
CA ILE A 77 -12.50 -4.16 4.43
C ILE A 77 -11.29 -3.46 5.00
N LEU A 78 -10.43 -4.26 5.64
CA LEU A 78 -9.09 -3.87 6.08
C LEU A 78 -8.08 -4.17 4.98
N LEU A 79 -7.36 -3.16 4.51
CA LEU A 79 -6.30 -3.31 3.52
C LEU A 79 -4.93 -3.30 4.20
N GLY A 80 -4.11 -4.33 3.98
CA GLY A 80 -2.68 -4.30 4.19
C GLY A 80 -1.97 -3.89 2.90
N SER A 81 -1.60 -2.62 2.78
CA SER A 81 -0.99 -2.04 1.58
C SER A 81 0.52 -2.14 1.62
N SER A 82 1.13 -2.80 0.65
CA SER A 82 2.58 -2.95 0.52
C SER A 82 3.24 -3.49 1.80
N THR A 83 2.69 -4.57 2.35
CA THR A 83 3.11 -5.14 3.63
C THR A 83 4.51 -5.78 3.57
N TRP A 84 5.18 -5.78 4.71
CA TRP A 84 6.49 -6.38 4.95
C TRP A 84 6.41 -7.51 5.95
N ALA A 85 7.49 -8.31 6.05
CA ALA A 85 7.55 -9.47 6.94
C ALA A 85 7.18 -9.11 8.39
N GLY A 86 6.23 -9.86 8.96
CA GLY A 86 5.71 -9.66 10.31
C GLY A 86 4.48 -8.76 10.39
N GLU A 87 4.25 -7.87 9.45
CA GLU A 87 3.09 -6.98 9.45
C GLU A 87 1.79 -7.73 9.13
N GLU A 88 1.89 -8.76 8.30
CA GLU A 88 0.75 -9.60 7.95
C GLU A 88 0.19 -10.36 9.16
N ILE A 89 1.06 -10.78 10.09
CA ILE A 89 0.65 -11.41 11.35
C ILE A 89 -0.17 -10.42 12.19
N ALA A 90 0.31 -9.20 12.34
CA ALA A 90 -0.40 -8.16 13.09
C ALA A 90 -1.76 -7.81 12.43
N LEU A 91 -1.84 -7.81 11.11
CA LEU A 91 -3.10 -7.57 10.38
C LEU A 91 -4.10 -8.71 10.55
N LEU A 92 -3.65 -9.97 10.55
CA LEU A 92 -4.49 -11.14 10.85
C LEU A 92 -5.02 -11.11 12.29
N GLU A 93 -4.19 -10.71 13.25
CA GLU A 93 -4.61 -10.53 14.64
C GLU A 93 -5.62 -9.38 14.80
N ALA A 94 -5.38 -8.26 14.11
CA ALA A 94 -6.30 -7.13 14.08
C ALA A 94 -7.66 -7.53 13.48
N GLN A 95 -7.66 -8.24 12.34
CA GLN A 95 -8.87 -8.78 11.73
C GLN A 95 -9.65 -9.66 12.71
N ARG A 96 -8.97 -10.61 13.37
CA ARG A 96 -9.58 -11.50 14.36
C ARG A 96 -10.21 -10.72 15.51
N THR A 97 -9.52 -9.69 16.00
CA THR A 97 -10.03 -8.82 17.07
C THR A 97 -11.32 -8.11 16.65
N VAL A 98 -11.35 -7.57 15.44
CA VAL A 98 -12.51 -6.87 14.88
C VAL A 98 -13.69 -7.83 14.67
N ILE A 99 -13.43 -9.04 14.17
CA ILE A 99 -14.46 -10.09 14.02
C ILE A 99 -15.03 -10.51 15.39
N THR A 100 -14.16 -10.67 16.38
CA THR A 100 -14.59 -11.02 17.75
C THR A 100 -15.47 -9.92 18.38
N ALA A 101 -15.26 -8.67 17.97
CA ALA A 101 -16.13 -7.55 18.36
C ALA A 101 -17.47 -7.50 17.59
N GLY A 102 -17.76 -8.48 16.75
CA GLY A 102 -19.03 -8.61 16.02
C GLY A 102 -19.10 -7.88 14.69
N ILE A 103 -17.96 -7.41 14.16
CA ILE A 103 -17.89 -6.74 12.86
C ILE A 103 -17.43 -7.74 11.80
N ASP A 104 -18.16 -7.86 10.69
CA ASP A 104 -17.75 -8.69 9.55
C ASP A 104 -16.56 -8.00 8.84
N CYS A 105 -15.34 -8.37 9.25
CA CYS A 105 -14.11 -7.81 8.77
C CYS A 105 -13.43 -8.75 7.76
N ARG A 106 -13.14 -8.23 6.57
CA ARG A 106 -12.42 -8.93 5.51
C ARG A 106 -11.04 -8.31 5.35
N LEU A 107 -10.04 -9.12 5.04
CA LEU A 107 -8.65 -8.68 4.91
C LEU A 107 -8.18 -8.79 3.46
N LEU A 108 -7.80 -7.66 2.88
CA LEU A 108 -7.11 -7.61 1.59
C LEU A 108 -5.61 -7.40 1.85
N LEU A 109 -4.81 -8.42 1.58
CA LEU A 109 -3.35 -8.36 1.73
C LEU A 109 -2.68 -8.11 0.37
N VAL A 110 -1.97 -7.00 0.27
CA VAL A 110 -1.16 -6.64 -0.91
C VAL A 110 0.30 -6.53 -0.45
N PRO A 111 1.10 -7.61 -0.55
CA PRO A 111 2.48 -7.59 -0.12
C PRO A 111 3.33 -6.68 -1.01
N ARG A 112 4.36 -6.04 -0.43
CA ARG A 112 5.32 -5.20 -1.19
C ARG A 112 6.07 -6.01 -2.24
N HIS A 113 6.32 -7.26 -1.93
CA HIS A 113 7.08 -8.22 -2.72
C HIS A 113 6.23 -9.46 -2.99
N ALA A 114 5.76 -9.62 -4.22
CA ALA A 114 4.90 -10.74 -4.64
C ALA A 114 5.60 -12.11 -4.46
N GLU A 115 6.93 -12.15 -4.57
CA GLU A 115 7.75 -13.34 -4.34
C GLU A 115 7.66 -13.91 -2.93
N ARG A 116 7.11 -13.16 -1.97
CA ARG A 116 6.83 -13.63 -0.60
C ARG A 116 5.56 -14.49 -0.49
N ALA A 117 4.81 -14.66 -1.58
CA ALA A 117 3.58 -15.46 -1.55
C ALA A 117 3.72 -16.84 -0.88
N PRO A 118 4.78 -17.64 -1.09
CA PRO A 118 4.93 -18.93 -0.41
C PRO A 118 4.98 -18.83 1.12
N GLU A 119 5.63 -17.79 1.67
CA GLU A 119 5.66 -17.50 3.11
C GLU A 119 4.25 -17.15 3.61
N LEU A 120 3.58 -16.25 2.91
CA LEU A 120 2.24 -15.79 3.27
C LEU A 120 1.21 -16.93 3.21
N LEU A 121 1.32 -17.83 2.25
CA LEU A 121 0.45 -19.01 2.17
C LEU A 121 0.59 -19.93 3.39
N GLN A 122 1.75 -20.03 4.01
CA GLN A 122 1.90 -20.78 5.26
C GLN A 122 1.11 -20.10 6.41
N LEU A 123 1.14 -18.78 6.48
CA LEU A 123 0.35 -18.03 7.46
C LEU A 123 -1.15 -18.18 7.22
N LEU A 124 -1.60 -18.11 5.96
CA LEU A 124 -3.01 -18.20 5.61
C LEU A 124 -3.59 -19.60 5.83
N LYS A 125 -2.81 -20.66 5.59
CA LYS A 125 -3.22 -22.05 5.88
C LYS A 125 -3.50 -22.31 7.35
N ALA A 126 -2.94 -21.52 8.24
CA ALA A 126 -3.18 -21.61 9.68
C ALA A 126 -4.41 -20.81 10.15
N GLN A 127 -5.11 -20.12 9.23
CA GLN A 127 -6.33 -19.36 9.56
C GLN A 127 -7.57 -20.22 9.35
N ASP A 128 -8.57 -20.04 10.21
CA ASP A 128 -9.89 -20.69 10.10
C ASP A 128 -10.82 -19.96 9.11
N LEU A 129 -10.35 -18.91 8.45
CA LEU A 129 -11.11 -18.13 7.49
C LEU A 129 -10.82 -18.60 6.06
N PRO A 130 -11.84 -18.63 5.17
CA PRO A 130 -11.61 -18.91 3.75
C PRO A 130 -10.71 -17.83 3.15
N TRP A 131 -9.72 -18.25 2.39
CA TRP A 131 -8.80 -17.36 1.71
C TRP A 131 -8.60 -17.73 0.24
N TYR A 132 -8.14 -16.75 -0.55
CA TYR A 132 -7.85 -16.91 -1.97
C TYR A 132 -6.54 -16.21 -2.32
N GLN A 133 -5.78 -16.80 -3.25
CA GLN A 133 -4.54 -16.24 -3.80
C GLN A 133 -4.80 -15.76 -5.23
N ARG A 134 -4.59 -14.48 -5.48
CA ARG A 134 -4.92 -13.84 -6.75
C ARG A 134 -4.12 -14.37 -7.94
N SER A 135 -2.84 -14.67 -7.76
CA SER A 135 -1.97 -15.19 -8.83
C SER A 135 -2.36 -16.58 -9.33
N THR A 136 -3.17 -17.33 -8.60
CA THR A 136 -3.67 -18.64 -9.06
C THR A 136 -4.68 -18.52 -10.21
N GLY A 137 -5.32 -17.37 -10.34
CA GLY A 137 -6.36 -17.14 -11.33
C GLY A 137 -7.63 -17.96 -11.10
N GLY A 138 -8.55 -17.89 -12.08
CA GLY A 138 -9.81 -18.62 -12.01
C GLY A 138 -10.92 -17.85 -11.30
N VAL A 139 -11.97 -18.58 -10.90
CA VAL A 139 -13.13 -17.98 -10.23
C VAL A 139 -12.81 -17.72 -8.78
N VAL A 140 -12.98 -16.47 -8.35
CA VAL A 140 -12.81 -16.07 -6.96
C VAL A 140 -13.99 -16.61 -6.15
N PRO A 141 -13.77 -17.38 -5.06
CA PRO A 141 -14.86 -17.84 -4.21
C PRO A 141 -15.57 -16.67 -3.51
N GLU A 142 -16.87 -16.81 -3.29
CA GLU A 142 -17.63 -15.85 -2.50
C GLU A 142 -17.34 -15.99 -1.00
N ASN A 143 -17.70 -14.96 -0.25
CA ASN A 143 -17.59 -14.93 1.23
C ASN A 143 -16.16 -15.18 1.76
N LEU A 144 -15.15 -14.70 1.04
CA LEU A 144 -13.78 -14.77 1.52
C LEU A 144 -13.57 -13.97 2.78
N GLY A 145 -12.81 -14.55 3.72
CA GLY A 145 -12.29 -13.83 4.87
C GLY A 145 -11.01 -13.05 4.53
N ILE A 146 -10.18 -13.63 3.62
CA ILE A 146 -8.88 -13.07 3.26
C ILE A 146 -8.65 -13.20 1.75
N HIS A 147 -8.23 -12.11 1.11
CA HIS A 147 -7.77 -12.11 -0.27
C HIS A 147 -6.29 -11.69 -0.32
N LEU A 148 -5.42 -12.59 -0.75
CA LEU A 148 -4.01 -12.31 -0.98
C LEU A 148 -3.81 -11.85 -2.43
N ALA A 149 -3.55 -10.56 -2.61
CA ALA A 149 -3.26 -9.98 -3.92
C ALA A 149 -1.73 -9.93 -4.13
N ASP A 150 -1.17 -11.05 -4.50
CA ASP A 150 0.26 -11.26 -4.78
C ASP A 150 0.62 -10.96 -6.25
N THR A 151 -0.14 -10.09 -6.89
CA THR A 151 0.09 -9.55 -8.22
C THR A 151 0.68 -8.14 -8.15
N THR A 152 1.23 -7.64 -9.26
CA THR A 152 1.85 -6.32 -9.31
C THR A 152 1.05 -5.33 -10.14
N GLY A 153 1.10 -4.03 -9.75
CA GLY A 153 0.49 -2.94 -10.52
C GLY A 153 -0.99 -2.67 -10.22
N GLU A 154 -1.64 -3.45 -9.35
CA GLU A 154 -3.06 -3.34 -9.07
C GLU A 154 -3.41 -2.58 -7.78
N LEU A 155 -2.41 -2.17 -6.97
CA LEU A 155 -2.64 -1.59 -5.65
C LEU A 155 -3.60 -0.37 -5.69
N ALA A 156 -3.42 0.55 -6.64
CA ALA A 156 -4.27 1.73 -6.75
C ALA A 156 -5.74 1.37 -7.02
N TYR A 157 -5.98 0.34 -7.81
CA TYR A 157 -7.32 -0.18 -8.10
C TYR A 157 -7.90 -0.89 -6.87
N LEU A 158 -7.16 -1.82 -6.29
CA LEU A 158 -7.58 -2.62 -5.15
C LEU A 158 -7.81 -1.77 -3.89
N SER A 159 -7.02 -0.71 -3.68
CA SER A 159 -7.17 0.18 -2.52
C SER A 159 -8.52 0.91 -2.46
N GLN A 160 -9.21 1.05 -3.57
CA GLN A 160 -10.53 1.70 -3.63
C GLN A 160 -11.62 0.89 -2.90
N THR A 161 -11.40 -0.41 -2.63
CA THR A 161 -12.34 -1.25 -1.88
C THR A 161 -12.28 -1.02 -0.38
N ALA A 162 -11.17 -0.52 0.14
CA ALA A 162 -10.86 -0.48 1.56
C ALA A 162 -11.70 0.55 2.34
N ASP A 163 -12.08 0.19 3.56
CA ASP A 163 -12.62 1.12 4.55
C ASP A 163 -11.50 1.66 5.45
N LEU A 164 -10.45 0.85 5.68
CA LEU A 164 -9.24 1.24 6.41
C LEU A 164 -8.03 0.61 5.74
N ALA A 165 -6.97 1.39 5.59
CA ALA A 165 -5.71 0.91 5.05
C ALA A 165 -4.57 1.03 6.08
N PHE A 166 -3.86 -0.07 6.27
CA PHE A 166 -2.56 -0.11 6.91
C PHE A 166 -1.48 0.02 5.82
N ILE A 167 -0.56 0.95 5.97
CA ILE A 167 0.55 1.14 5.04
C ILE A 167 1.78 0.42 5.59
N GLY A 168 2.30 -0.51 4.81
CA GLY A 168 3.45 -1.32 5.20
C GLY A 168 4.71 -0.52 5.53
N LYS A 169 5.69 -1.18 6.14
CA LYS A 169 6.92 -0.59 6.68
C LYS A 169 6.68 0.41 7.82
N SER A 170 5.68 0.13 8.66
CA SER A 170 5.24 1.03 9.73
C SER A 170 5.37 0.44 11.13
N LEU A 171 5.63 -0.86 11.29
CA LEU A 171 5.67 -1.50 12.61
C LEU A 171 7.07 -1.64 13.18
N ALA A 172 8.13 -1.73 12.37
CA ALA A 172 9.48 -1.86 12.89
C ALA A 172 10.02 -0.51 13.40
N PRO A 173 10.82 -0.51 14.48
CA PRO A 173 11.50 0.68 14.95
C PRO A 173 12.34 1.31 13.82
N ASN A 174 12.21 2.60 13.60
CA ASN A 174 12.86 3.39 12.54
C ASN A 174 12.37 3.13 11.10
N ASP A 175 11.32 2.38 10.90
CA ASP A 175 10.63 2.33 9.62
C ASP A 175 9.69 3.53 9.50
N GLY A 176 9.84 4.30 8.44
CA GLY A 176 9.10 5.55 8.24
C GLY A 176 7.81 5.40 7.41
N GLY A 177 7.31 4.18 7.27
CA GLY A 177 6.23 3.89 6.31
C GLY A 177 6.72 3.94 4.86
N GLN A 178 5.81 3.64 3.93
CA GLN A 178 6.05 3.81 2.49
C GLN A 178 5.28 5.02 1.99
N THR A 179 5.98 5.94 1.34
CA THR A 179 5.41 7.11 0.66
C THR A 179 5.37 6.88 -0.84
#